data_9d7a6080d07f66f4a9046f2684409deb
#
_entry.id   9d7a6080d07f66f4a9046f2684409deb
#
_cell.length_a   1.000
_cell.length_b   1.000
_cell.length_c   1.000
_cell.angle_alpha   90.00
_cell.angle_beta   90.00
_cell.angle_gamma   90.00
#
_symmetry.space_group_name_H-M   'P 1'
#
loop_
_entity.id
_entity.type
_entity.pdbx_description
1 polymer ?
#
loop_
_entity_poly.entity_id
_entity_poly.type
_entity_poly.pdbx_seq_one_letter_code
_entity_poly.pdbx_strand_id
1 'polypeptide(L)'
;MNRDTKERKELIRQLQEQAKEVLELKEHHRQKRPIVIEFSGSPKAGKTSCINSLEIFLKRNGFRVEIIHERASVCPVSNKLSPMFNIWTACMSITGMLGALEKRCATCDVLILDRGIFDAFCWFNWLKSKNIIDEEQKRDIEAFLSMDCFTKVIDIIFSFQVTPEKSIEREYASLLTDKPGSIMNECVLKEYLEAINQTIANKKAYFHNIIQIDTTDQNQDMVGQIVTTKTLSTLGDLLMEKIAYFKPSDKERDFISSKNIFSFDELSSKIKLEFDLRNNVENNDLLIQPIPIAVITNKERSKVLVIKKTKKSTSEKSPEREKLLIYVGGHSRVEDYTEKTKNDLLAICKYTLRREIKEEIGIEVALDNVSPIWIYTPNQNNSKKHIALCFLIETDVETLKLRLDSEELIQNKGTTKSGRFHKVGDLINNDAENFEEWSELILETFFGKTIPKNLTVFDCVEEIKQGVIQI
;
A
#
# COMPACT_ATOMS: atom_id res chain seq x y z
N MET A 1 -43.35 7.81 -18.98
CA MET A 1 -41.94 7.53 -18.69
C MET A 1 -41.87 6.06 -18.29
N ASN A 2 -41.16 5.23 -19.04
CA ASN A 2 -41.15 3.79 -18.87
C ASN A 2 -40.59 3.42 -17.49
N ARG A 3 -41.07 2.35 -16.86
CA ARG A 3 -40.63 1.88 -15.52
C ARG A 3 -39.11 1.70 -15.47
N ASP A 4 -38.51 1.11 -16.50
CA ASP A 4 -37.07 0.95 -16.66
C ASP A 4 -36.29 2.27 -16.61
N THR A 5 -36.85 3.34 -17.18
CA THR A 5 -36.19 4.67 -17.17
C THR A 5 -36.17 5.30 -15.78
N LYS A 6 -37.17 4.99 -14.93
CA LYS A 6 -37.26 5.52 -13.56
C LYS A 6 -36.28 4.77 -12.64
N GLU A 7 -36.25 3.46 -12.76
CA GLU A 7 -35.32 2.61 -12.00
C GLU A 7 -33.84 2.93 -12.32
N ARG A 8 -33.53 3.14 -13.61
CA ARG A 8 -32.20 3.53 -14.08
C ARG A 8 -31.77 4.92 -13.55
N LYS A 9 -32.70 5.90 -13.51
CA LYS A 9 -32.39 7.22 -12.94
C LYS A 9 -32.12 7.15 -11.45
N GLU A 10 -32.86 6.33 -10.72
CA GLU A 10 -32.65 6.15 -9.28
C GLU A 10 -31.31 5.50 -9.00
N LEU A 11 -30.92 4.47 -9.77
CA LEU A 11 -29.62 3.86 -9.70
C LEU A 11 -28.48 4.87 -9.92
N ILE A 12 -28.59 5.68 -10.99
CA ILE A 12 -27.57 6.71 -11.29
C ILE A 12 -27.46 7.69 -10.12
N ARG A 13 -28.60 8.11 -9.53
CA ARG A 13 -28.61 9.01 -8.38
C ARG A 13 -27.86 8.40 -7.18
N GLN A 14 -28.13 7.13 -6.86
CA GLN A 14 -27.45 6.42 -5.76
C GLN A 14 -25.94 6.32 -5.98
N LEU A 15 -25.48 5.98 -7.20
CA LEU A 15 -24.07 5.93 -7.53
C LEU A 15 -23.39 7.31 -7.45
N GLN A 16 -24.08 8.37 -7.84
CA GLN A 16 -23.58 9.74 -7.73
C GLN A 16 -23.51 10.22 -6.28
N GLU A 17 -24.47 9.85 -5.44
CA GLU A 17 -24.44 10.11 -4.00
C GLU A 17 -23.26 9.39 -3.35
N GLN A 18 -23.06 8.11 -3.64
CA GLN A 18 -21.90 7.35 -3.15
C GLN A 18 -20.59 7.97 -3.61
N ALA A 19 -20.49 8.41 -4.87
CA ALA A 19 -19.30 9.09 -5.38
C ALA A 19 -19.03 10.41 -4.64
N LYS A 20 -20.07 11.16 -4.30
CA LYS A 20 -19.98 12.40 -3.51
C LYS A 20 -19.47 12.12 -2.11
N GLU A 21 -20.02 11.11 -1.41
CA GLU A 21 -19.54 10.68 -0.09
C GLU A 21 -18.04 10.32 -0.10
N VAL A 22 -17.59 9.58 -1.12
CA VAL A 22 -16.19 9.22 -1.28
C VAL A 22 -15.31 10.46 -1.53
N LEU A 23 -15.78 11.46 -2.28
CA LEU A 23 -15.04 12.72 -2.46
C LEU A 23 -14.96 13.52 -1.16
N GLU A 24 -16.05 13.59 -0.38
CA GLU A 24 -16.06 14.24 0.93
C GLU A 24 -15.05 13.54 1.89
N LEU A 25 -15.02 12.21 1.90
CA LEU A 25 -13.98 11.46 2.64
C LEU A 25 -12.58 11.83 2.18
N LYS A 26 -12.36 12.00 0.86
CA LYS A 26 -11.07 12.36 0.29
C LYS A 26 -10.61 13.78 0.70
N GLU A 27 -11.52 14.71 0.93
CA GLU A 27 -11.19 16.04 1.46
C GLU A 27 -10.69 15.99 2.91
N HIS A 28 -11.22 15.04 3.70
CA HIS A 28 -10.85 14.85 5.10
C HIS A 28 -9.71 13.85 5.32
N HIS A 29 -9.55 12.91 4.41
CA HIS A 29 -8.55 11.84 4.48
C HIS A 29 -7.66 11.84 3.24
N ARG A 30 -6.36 11.90 3.47
CA ARG A 30 -5.40 11.90 2.38
C ARG A 30 -5.32 10.54 1.68
N GLN A 31 -5.61 10.52 0.38
CA GLN A 31 -5.31 9.37 -0.46
C GLN A 31 -3.80 9.31 -0.74
N LYS A 32 -3.11 8.28 -0.26
CA LYS A 32 -1.64 8.17 -0.37
C LYS A 32 -1.16 7.65 -1.72
N ARG A 33 -1.95 6.81 -2.39
CA ARG A 33 -1.70 6.28 -3.73
C ARG A 33 -3.00 6.11 -4.50
N PRO A 34 -2.95 6.05 -5.84
CA PRO A 34 -4.13 5.66 -6.61
C PRO A 34 -4.63 4.27 -6.20
N ILE A 35 -5.95 4.07 -6.25
CA ILE A 35 -6.50 2.72 -6.30
C ILE A 35 -6.14 2.09 -7.63
N VAL A 36 -5.67 0.85 -7.62
CA VAL A 36 -5.30 0.11 -8.84
C VAL A 36 -6.33 -0.97 -9.12
N ILE A 37 -6.91 -0.90 -10.31
CA ILE A 37 -7.96 -1.83 -10.76
C ILE A 37 -7.50 -2.53 -12.03
N GLU A 38 -7.48 -3.87 -12.03
CA GLU A 38 -7.21 -4.65 -13.24
C GLU A 38 -8.50 -5.23 -13.82
N PHE A 39 -8.69 -5.04 -15.12
CA PHE A 39 -9.71 -5.72 -15.90
C PHE A 39 -9.09 -6.87 -16.70
N SER A 40 -9.46 -8.09 -16.37
CA SER A 40 -8.99 -9.31 -16.97
C SER A 40 -10.15 -10.19 -17.46
N GLY A 41 -9.84 -11.23 -18.20
CA GLY A 41 -10.82 -12.27 -18.54
C GLY A 41 -11.08 -12.48 -20.04
N SER A 42 -12.15 -13.18 -20.34
CA SER A 42 -12.48 -13.71 -21.66
C SER A 42 -12.52 -12.63 -22.75
N PRO A 43 -12.11 -12.94 -23.98
CA PRO A 43 -12.35 -12.08 -25.12
C PRO A 43 -13.85 -11.76 -25.28
N LYS A 44 -14.16 -10.54 -25.77
CA LYS A 44 -15.55 -10.06 -25.96
C LYS A 44 -16.49 -10.13 -24.74
N ALA A 45 -15.94 -10.29 -23.55
CA ALA A 45 -16.72 -10.24 -22.31
C ALA A 45 -17.17 -8.81 -21.88
N GLY A 46 -16.87 -7.78 -22.70
CA GLY A 46 -17.32 -6.40 -22.43
C GLY A 46 -16.38 -5.53 -21.60
N LYS A 47 -15.13 -5.97 -21.34
CA LYS A 47 -14.13 -5.23 -20.54
C LYS A 47 -13.96 -3.80 -20.99
N THR A 48 -13.59 -3.58 -22.26
CA THR A 48 -13.32 -2.23 -22.80
C THR A 48 -14.53 -1.30 -22.70
N SER A 49 -15.73 -1.81 -22.97
CA SER A 49 -16.96 -1.03 -22.79
C SER A 49 -17.18 -0.62 -21.34
N CYS A 50 -16.89 -1.54 -20.41
CA CYS A 50 -17.03 -1.28 -18.96
C CYS A 50 -15.96 -0.31 -18.47
N ILE A 51 -14.70 -0.44 -18.91
CA ILE A 51 -13.61 0.50 -18.60
C ILE A 51 -14.01 1.92 -19.03
N ASN A 52 -14.47 2.09 -20.27
CA ASN A 52 -14.88 3.39 -20.81
C ASN A 52 -16.05 3.99 -20.00
N SER A 53 -17.05 3.18 -19.64
CA SER A 53 -18.19 3.63 -18.83
C SER A 53 -17.76 4.06 -17.43
N LEU A 54 -16.88 3.27 -16.78
CA LEU A 54 -16.34 3.59 -15.45
C LEU A 54 -15.49 4.87 -15.49
N GLU A 55 -14.62 5.00 -16.47
CA GLU A 55 -13.81 6.21 -16.66
C GLU A 55 -14.66 7.47 -16.78
N ILE A 56 -15.68 7.43 -17.65
CA ILE A 56 -16.59 8.56 -17.86
C ILE A 56 -17.34 8.89 -16.56
N PHE A 57 -17.85 7.86 -15.86
CA PHE A 57 -18.56 8.05 -14.59
C PHE A 57 -17.65 8.70 -13.55
N LEU A 58 -16.46 8.16 -13.32
CA LEU A 58 -15.51 8.67 -12.32
C LEU A 58 -15.08 10.11 -12.64
N LYS A 59 -14.71 10.40 -13.89
CA LYS A 59 -14.32 11.76 -14.31
C LYS A 59 -15.43 12.77 -14.15
N ARG A 60 -16.68 12.41 -14.48
CA ARG A 60 -17.85 13.29 -14.29
C ARG A 60 -18.17 13.56 -12.82
N ASN A 61 -17.79 12.66 -11.95
CA ASN A 61 -17.95 12.79 -10.50
C ASN A 61 -16.68 13.26 -9.79
N GLY A 62 -15.73 13.91 -10.49
CA GLY A 62 -14.60 14.62 -9.89
C GLY A 62 -13.35 13.80 -9.61
N PHE A 63 -13.31 12.51 -9.97
CA PHE A 63 -12.10 11.69 -9.81
C PHE A 63 -11.18 11.81 -11.02
N ARG A 64 -9.88 11.78 -10.77
CA ARG A 64 -8.85 11.72 -11.81
C ARG A 64 -8.56 10.25 -12.12
N VAL A 65 -8.67 9.88 -13.38
CA VAL A 65 -8.51 8.50 -13.85
C VAL A 65 -7.40 8.42 -14.88
N GLU A 66 -6.47 7.50 -14.70
CA GLU A 66 -5.45 7.11 -15.68
C GLU A 66 -5.70 5.66 -16.11
N ILE A 67 -5.57 5.38 -17.42
CA ILE A 67 -5.76 4.04 -17.97
C ILE A 67 -4.47 3.60 -18.64
N ILE A 68 -4.00 2.42 -18.26
CA ILE A 68 -2.95 1.71 -18.98
C ILE A 68 -3.64 0.73 -19.92
N HIS A 69 -3.70 1.12 -21.20
CA HIS A 69 -4.35 0.32 -22.24
C HIS A 69 -3.57 -0.95 -22.57
N GLU A 70 -4.31 -1.98 -22.99
CA GLU A 70 -3.74 -3.21 -23.50
C GLU A 70 -2.72 -2.93 -24.63
N ARG A 71 -1.54 -3.51 -24.53
CA ARG A 71 -0.43 -3.30 -25.48
C ARG A 71 -0.27 -4.41 -26.51
N ALA A 72 -1.23 -5.34 -26.59
CA ALA A 72 -1.18 -6.47 -27.51
C ALA A 72 -1.06 -6.07 -29.00
N SER A 73 -1.67 -4.95 -29.40
CA SER A 73 -1.64 -4.46 -30.78
C SER A 73 -0.30 -3.86 -31.20
N VAL A 74 0.52 -3.41 -30.25
CA VAL A 74 1.84 -2.80 -30.48
C VAL A 74 3.00 -3.69 -30.01
N CYS A 75 2.70 -4.93 -29.62
CA CYS A 75 3.72 -5.90 -29.23
C CYS A 75 4.60 -6.26 -30.43
N PRO A 76 5.94 -6.17 -30.31
CA PRO A 76 6.84 -6.53 -31.41
C PRO A 76 6.90 -8.04 -31.67
N VAL A 77 6.40 -8.86 -30.72
CA VAL A 77 6.33 -10.32 -30.89
C VAL A 77 5.07 -10.67 -31.68
N SER A 78 5.21 -11.01 -32.92
CA SER A 78 4.08 -11.30 -33.84
C SER A 78 3.28 -12.55 -33.45
N ASN A 79 3.97 -13.57 -32.94
CA ASN A 79 3.32 -14.80 -32.48
C ASN A 79 2.68 -14.66 -31.12
N LYS A 80 1.37 -14.50 -31.07
CA LYS A 80 0.59 -14.37 -29.83
C LYS A 80 0.59 -15.61 -28.93
N LEU A 81 0.94 -16.79 -29.49
CA LEU A 81 1.10 -18.02 -28.71
C LEU A 81 2.49 -18.15 -28.09
N SER A 82 3.43 -17.28 -28.44
CA SER A 82 4.74 -17.25 -27.82
C SER A 82 4.66 -16.79 -26.36
N PRO A 83 5.33 -17.48 -25.42
CA PRO A 83 5.45 -16.97 -24.05
C PRO A 83 6.01 -15.55 -23.97
N MET A 84 6.91 -15.20 -24.91
CA MET A 84 7.50 -13.85 -24.99
C MET A 84 6.47 -12.75 -25.24
N PHE A 85 5.37 -13.07 -25.97
CA PHE A 85 4.28 -12.11 -26.18
C PHE A 85 3.64 -11.72 -24.84
N ASN A 86 3.29 -12.72 -24.02
CA ASN A 86 2.65 -12.50 -22.72
C ASN A 86 3.61 -11.92 -21.69
N ILE A 87 4.89 -12.28 -21.70
CA ILE A 87 5.92 -11.65 -20.87
C ILE A 87 6.03 -10.16 -21.21
N TRP A 88 6.13 -9.83 -22.50
CA TRP A 88 6.26 -8.44 -22.95
C TRP A 88 5.04 -7.61 -22.54
N THR A 89 3.82 -8.09 -22.77
CA THR A 89 2.59 -7.36 -22.39
C THR A 89 2.46 -7.18 -20.90
N ALA A 90 2.81 -8.18 -20.09
CA ALA A 90 2.84 -8.10 -18.63
C ALA A 90 3.87 -7.06 -18.14
N CYS A 91 5.10 -7.09 -18.69
CA CYS A 91 6.13 -6.11 -18.35
C CYS A 91 5.72 -4.67 -18.70
N MET A 92 5.04 -4.47 -19.82
CA MET A 92 4.53 -3.13 -20.20
C MET A 92 3.46 -2.64 -19.24
N SER A 93 2.55 -3.52 -18.80
CA SER A 93 1.55 -3.18 -17.79
C SER A 93 2.22 -2.86 -16.43
N ILE A 94 3.18 -3.66 -15.98
CA ILE A 94 3.96 -3.42 -14.76
C ILE A 94 4.69 -2.06 -14.84
N THR A 95 5.38 -1.78 -15.94
CA THR A 95 6.11 -0.51 -16.12
C THR A 95 5.18 0.69 -16.04
N GLY A 96 4.02 0.63 -16.70
CA GLY A 96 3.00 1.68 -16.62
C GLY A 96 2.46 1.86 -15.20
N MET A 97 2.13 0.75 -14.54
CA MET A 97 1.64 0.75 -13.15
C MET A 97 2.65 1.37 -12.19
N LEU A 98 3.91 0.94 -12.22
CA LEU A 98 4.96 1.50 -11.37
C LEU A 98 5.18 2.99 -11.64
N GLY A 99 5.16 3.41 -12.91
CA GLY A 99 5.29 4.82 -13.29
C GLY A 99 4.14 5.69 -12.76
N ALA A 100 2.92 5.18 -12.73
CA ALA A 100 1.76 5.89 -12.15
C ALA A 100 1.83 5.92 -10.61
N LEU A 101 2.20 4.80 -9.98
CA LEU A 101 2.34 4.72 -8.52
C LEU A 101 3.45 5.63 -8.00
N GLU A 102 4.56 5.77 -8.75
CA GLU A 102 5.66 6.65 -8.39
C GLU A 102 5.25 8.13 -8.37
N LYS A 103 4.30 8.53 -9.21
CA LYS A 103 3.70 9.88 -9.18
C LYS A 103 2.70 10.05 -8.03
N ARG A 104 2.38 8.97 -7.33
CA ARG A 104 1.36 8.92 -6.27
C ARG A 104 0.03 9.49 -6.75
N CYS A 105 -0.71 10.20 -5.89
CA CYS A 105 -1.95 10.88 -6.28
C CYS A 105 -1.75 12.22 -6.99
N ALA A 106 -0.56 12.54 -7.50
CA ALA A 106 -0.35 13.79 -8.24
C ALA A 106 -1.12 13.83 -9.57
N THR A 107 -1.23 12.67 -10.24
CA THR A 107 -1.85 12.58 -11.58
C THR A 107 -3.20 11.90 -11.61
N CYS A 108 -3.42 10.89 -10.77
CA CYS A 108 -4.70 10.15 -10.75
C CYS A 108 -5.10 9.68 -9.36
N ASP A 109 -6.38 9.45 -9.18
CA ASP A 109 -6.99 8.85 -7.99
C ASP A 109 -7.29 7.37 -8.22
N VAL A 110 -7.56 7.01 -9.48
CA VAL A 110 -7.86 5.65 -9.92
C VAL A 110 -7.02 5.31 -11.12
N LEU A 111 -6.24 4.23 -11.02
CA LEU A 111 -5.46 3.66 -12.11
C LEU A 111 -6.14 2.38 -12.60
N ILE A 112 -6.48 2.35 -13.89
CA ILE A 112 -7.11 1.19 -14.51
C ILE A 112 -6.09 0.50 -15.43
N LEU A 113 -5.93 -0.81 -15.24
CA LEU A 113 -5.14 -1.69 -16.11
C LEU A 113 -6.11 -2.45 -17.03
N ASP A 114 -6.08 -2.18 -18.34
CA ASP A 114 -6.76 -3.01 -19.32
C ASP A 114 -5.84 -4.18 -19.65
N ARG A 115 -6.01 -5.29 -18.94
CA ARG A 115 -5.15 -6.45 -18.78
C ARG A 115 -3.83 -6.13 -18.05
N GLY A 116 -3.47 -6.95 -17.12
CA GLY A 116 -2.29 -6.77 -16.30
C GLY A 116 -1.64 -8.08 -15.90
N ILE A 117 -1.22 -8.15 -14.65
CA ILE A 117 -0.50 -9.28 -14.06
C ILE A 117 -1.41 -10.49 -13.92
N PHE A 118 -2.65 -10.28 -13.48
CA PHE A 118 -3.60 -11.38 -13.32
C PHE A 118 -3.99 -11.99 -14.67
N ASP A 119 -4.20 -11.17 -15.69
CA ASP A 119 -4.44 -11.65 -17.06
C ASP A 119 -3.25 -12.46 -17.57
N ALA A 120 -2.02 -12.05 -17.28
CA ALA A 120 -0.82 -12.79 -17.63
C ALA A 120 -0.79 -14.19 -16.98
N PHE A 121 -1.14 -14.32 -15.69
CA PHE A 121 -1.26 -15.64 -15.04
C PHE A 121 -2.27 -16.55 -15.74
N CYS A 122 -3.40 -16.00 -16.20
CA CYS A 122 -4.39 -16.76 -16.95
C CYS A 122 -3.80 -17.32 -18.25
N TRP A 123 -3.06 -16.48 -18.99
CA TRP A 123 -2.40 -16.91 -20.23
C TRP A 123 -1.29 -17.93 -19.97
N PHE A 124 -0.47 -17.79 -18.94
CA PHE A 124 0.58 -18.77 -18.62
C PHE A 124 -0.01 -20.11 -18.19
N ASN A 125 -1.13 -20.12 -17.47
CA ASN A 125 -1.87 -21.34 -17.17
C ASN A 125 -2.37 -22.02 -18.47
N TRP A 126 -2.92 -21.26 -19.38
CA TRP A 126 -3.37 -21.80 -20.67
C TRP A 126 -2.20 -22.29 -21.53
N LEU A 127 -1.09 -21.54 -21.65
CA LEU A 127 0.11 -21.98 -22.38
C LEU A 127 0.67 -23.27 -21.81
N LYS A 128 0.65 -23.44 -20.49
CA LYS A 128 1.07 -24.66 -19.83
C LYS A 128 0.13 -25.83 -20.16
N SER A 129 -1.18 -25.64 -20.17
CA SER A 129 -2.15 -26.69 -20.52
C SER A 129 -1.96 -27.16 -21.97
N LYS A 130 -1.40 -26.31 -22.83
CA LYS A 130 -1.05 -26.62 -24.23
C LYS A 130 0.36 -27.19 -24.40
N ASN A 131 1.11 -27.39 -23.34
CA ASN A 131 2.52 -27.82 -23.37
C ASN A 131 3.41 -26.88 -24.19
N ILE A 132 3.05 -25.58 -24.31
CA ILE A 132 3.88 -24.56 -25.00
C ILE A 132 5.01 -24.11 -24.06
N ILE A 133 4.76 -24.12 -22.75
CA ILE A 133 5.75 -23.96 -21.71
C ILE A 133 5.71 -25.17 -20.78
N ASP A 134 6.84 -25.50 -20.17
CA ASP A 134 6.92 -26.52 -19.13
C ASP A 134 6.62 -25.96 -17.74
N GLU A 135 6.68 -26.83 -16.72
CA GLU A 135 6.37 -26.43 -15.33
C GLU A 135 7.44 -25.52 -14.74
N GLU A 136 8.70 -25.71 -15.13
CA GLU A 136 9.82 -24.91 -14.64
C GLU A 136 9.73 -23.48 -15.19
N GLN A 137 9.54 -23.33 -16.48
CA GLN A 137 9.35 -22.03 -17.13
C GLN A 137 8.15 -21.28 -16.55
N LYS A 138 7.02 -21.97 -16.34
CA LYS A 138 5.84 -21.37 -15.72
C LYS A 138 6.15 -20.87 -14.29
N ARG A 139 6.78 -21.71 -13.47
CA ARG A 139 7.14 -21.38 -12.09
C ARG A 139 8.04 -20.14 -12.03
N ASP A 140 9.05 -20.05 -12.91
CA ASP A 140 10.00 -18.95 -12.89
C ASP A 140 9.34 -17.62 -13.31
N ILE A 141 8.49 -17.65 -14.33
CA ILE A 141 7.70 -16.48 -14.75
C ILE A 141 6.74 -16.06 -13.63
N GLU A 142 6.01 -17.02 -13.07
CA GLU A 142 5.05 -16.74 -12.00
C GLU A 142 5.73 -16.25 -10.72
N ALA A 143 6.95 -16.72 -10.40
CA ALA A 143 7.71 -16.21 -9.25
C ALA A 143 8.01 -14.72 -9.39
N PHE A 144 8.42 -14.27 -10.58
CA PHE A 144 8.62 -12.84 -10.87
C PHE A 144 7.31 -12.04 -10.75
N LEU A 145 6.25 -12.48 -11.41
CA LEU A 145 4.95 -11.78 -11.43
C LEU A 145 4.25 -11.77 -10.07
N SER A 146 4.56 -12.74 -9.19
CA SER A 146 3.98 -12.86 -7.85
C SER A 146 4.67 -12.02 -6.78
N MET A 147 5.64 -11.19 -7.13
CA MET A 147 6.30 -10.31 -6.17
C MET A 147 5.27 -9.40 -5.50
N ASP A 148 5.33 -9.28 -4.17
CA ASP A 148 4.39 -8.47 -3.38
C ASP A 148 4.32 -7.01 -3.85
N CYS A 149 5.44 -6.44 -4.32
CA CYS A 149 5.48 -5.08 -4.87
C CYS A 149 4.64 -4.88 -6.14
N PHE A 150 4.22 -5.96 -6.80
CA PHE A 150 3.34 -5.93 -7.96
C PHE A 150 1.91 -6.34 -7.61
N THR A 151 1.76 -7.44 -6.88
CA THR A 151 0.43 -8.03 -6.65
C THR A 151 -0.35 -7.30 -5.54
N LYS A 152 0.33 -6.86 -4.48
CA LYS A 152 -0.32 -6.20 -3.33
C LYS A 152 -0.71 -4.75 -3.57
N VAL A 153 -0.28 -4.16 -4.67
CA VAL A 153 -0.72 -2.81 -5.06
C VAL A 153 -1.99 -2.82 -5.92
N ILE A 154 -2.41 -4.00 -6.41
CA ILE A 154 -3.66 -4.16 -7.15
C ILE A 154 -4.80 -4.39 -6.16
N ASP A 155 -5.69 -3.42 -6.04
CA ASP A 155 -6.77 -3.43 -5.05
C ASP A 155 -7.95 -4.28 -5.48
N ILE A 156 -8.29 -4.25 -6.78
CA ILE A 156 -9.40 -5.01 -7.35
C ILE A 156 -8.98 -5.62 -8.68
N ILE A 157 -9.35 -6.88 -8.87
CA ILE A 157 -9.34 -7.54 -10.16
C ILE A 157 -10.80 -7.84 -10.54
N PHE A 158 -11.25 -7.27 -11.64
CA PHE A 158 -12.49 -7.66 -12.27
C PHE A 158 -12.21 -8.73 -13.33
N SER A 159 -12.54 -9.99 -13.03
CA SER A 159 -12.39 -11.12 -13.94
C SER A 159 -13.69 -11.34 -14.72
N PHE A 160 -13.70 -10.82 -15.94
CA PHE A 160 -14.84 -10.92 -16.84
C PHE A 160 -14.90 -12.28 -17.52
N GLN A 161 -16.01 -12.94 -17.41
CA GLN A 161 -16.25 -14.24 -18.02
C GLN A 161 -17.45 -14.17 -18.97
N VAL A 162 -17.41 -14.96 -20.01
CA VAL A 162 -18.50 -15.14 -20.98
C VAL A 162 -18.36 -16.50 -21.62
N THR A 163 -19.49 -17.16 -21.95
CA THR A 163 -19.44 -18.43 -22.64
C THR A 163 -18.79 -18.31 -24.03
N PRO A 164 -18.12 -19.37 -24.52
CA PRO A 164 -17.49 -19.38 -25.85
C PRO A 164 -18.45 -18.97 -26.97
N GLU A 165 -19.66 -19.51 -26.95
CA GLU A 165 -20.69 -19.24 -27.94
C GLU A 165 -21.06 -17.75 -27.97
N LYS A 166 -21.30 -17.17 -26.79
CA LYS A 166 -21.63 -15.75 -26.66
C LYS A 166 -20.48 -14.83 -26.99
N SER A 167 -19.25 -15.25 -26.71
CA SER A 167 -18.04 -14.54 -27.11
C SER A 167 -17.92 -14.46 -28.64
N ILE A 168 -18.16 -15.58 -29.34
CA ILE A 168 -18.14 -15.67 -30.81
C ILE A 168 -19.27 -14.86 -31.40
N GLU A 169 -20.49 -14.98 -30.88
CA GLU A 169 -21.64 -14.15 -31.31
C GLU A 169 -21.31 -12.65 -31.26
N ARG A 170 -20.71 -12.20 -30.12
CA ARG A 170 -20.32 -10.79 -29.95
C ARG A 170 -19.16 -10.38 -30.86
N GLU A 171 -18.26 -11.29 -31.19
CA GLU A 171 -17.20 -11.04 -32.18
C GLU A 171 -17.80 -10.69 -33.52
N TYR A 172 -18.67 -11.56 -34.07
CA TYR A 172 -19.33 -11.33 -35.37
C TYR A 172 -20.22 -10.08 -35.38
N ALA A 173 -20.91 -9.80 -34.28
CA ALA A 173 -21.74 -8.60 -34.18
C ALA A 173 -20.93 -7.29 -34.18
N SER A 174 -19.66 -7.32 -33.78
CA SER A 174 -18.80 -6.14 -33.68
C SER A 174 -17.83 -5.95 -34.85
N LEU A 175 -17.66 -6.98 -35.69
CA LEU A 175 -16.74 -6.95 -36.83
C LEU A 175 -17.51 -6.83 -38.17
N LEU A 176 -16.96 -6.04 -39.07
CA LEU A 176 -17.40 -5.96 -40.45
C LEU A 176 -16.64 -6.94 -41.37
N THR A 177 -16.25 -8.10 -40.84
CA THR A 177 -15.47 -9.11 -41.53
C THR A 177 -15.83 -10.51 -41.07
N ASP A 178 -15.80 -11.48 -41.96
CA ASP A 178 -16.02 -12.90 -41.70
C ASP A 178 -14.75 -13.60 -41.12
N LYS A 179 -13.66 -12.86 -40.93
CA LYS A 179 -12.41 -13.42 -40.38
C LYS A 179 -12.33 -13.15 -38.86
N PRO A 180 -12.65 -14.15 -38.03
CA PRO A 180 -12.51 -14.00 -36.58
C PRO A 180 -11.04 -13.91 -36.17
N GLY A 181 -10.77 -13.36 -35.00
CA GLY A 181 -9.43 -13.35 -34.40
C GLY A 181 -8.89 -14.75 -34.17
N SER A 182 -7.57 -14.92 -34.18
CA SER A 182 -6.89 -16.22 -34.09
C SER A 182 -7.24 -17.06 -32.86
N ILE A 183 -7.71 -16.46 -31.80
CA ILE A 183 -8.14 -17.12 -30.54
C ILE A 183 -9.68 -17.26 -30.45
N MET A 184 -10.41 -16.75 -31.46
CA MET A 184 -11.88 -16.73 -31.45
C MET A 184 -12.44 -18.03 -32.03
N ASN A 185 -12.15 -19.14 -31.38
CA ASN A 185 -12.76 -20.44 -31.66
C ASN A 185 -13.19 -21.08 -30.34
N GLU A 186 -14.23 -21.89 -30.40
CA GLU A 186 -14.91 -22.46 -29.22
C GLU A 186 -13.95 -23.24 -28.30
N CYS A 187 -13.10 -24.06 -28.88
CA CYS A 187 -12.16 -24.89 -28.11
C CYS A 187 -11.18 -24.04 -27.32
N VAL A 188 -10.52 -23.06 -27.96
CA VAL A 188 -9.56 -22.16 -27.30
C VAL A 188 -10.24 -21.30 -26.22
N LEU A 189 -11.43 -20.78 -26.51
CA LEU A 189 -12.19 -19.97 -25.57
C LEU A 189 -12.60 -20.74 -24.32
N LYS A 190 -13.03 -22.01 -24.51
CA LYS A 190 -13.37 -22.90 -23.40
C LYS A 190 -12.16 -23.20 -22.52
N GLU A 191 -11.05 -23.60 -23.14
CA GLU A 191 -9.81 -23.88 -22.42
C GLU A 191 -9.26 -22.64 -21.70
N TYR A 192 -9.38 -21.48 -22.32
CA TYR A 192 -8.95 -20.23 -21.68
C TYR A 192 -9.86 -19.85 -20.48
N LEU A 193 -11.16 -20.10 -20.56
CA LEU A 193 -12.08 -19.92 -19.46
C LEU A 193 -11.75 -20.87 -18.28
N GLU A 194 -11.38 -22.11 -18.57
CA GLU A 194 -10.87 -23.06 -17.56
C GLU A 194 -9.58 -22.53 -16.90
N ALA A 195 -8.65 -22.01 -17.70
CA ALA A 195 -7.40 -21.43 -17.19
C ALA A 195 -7.66 -20.19 -16.30
N ILE A 196 -8.63 -19.35 -16.63
CA ILE A 196 -9.06 -18.23 -15.77
C ILE A 196 -9.56 -18.77 -14.42
N ASN A 197 -10.45 -19.76 -14.41
CA ASN A 197 -11.01 -20.32 -13.18
C ASN A 197 -9.94 -20.97 -12.28
N GLN A 198 -8.99 -21.70 -12.88
CA GLN A 198 -7.83 -22.24 -12.18
C GLN A 198 -6.95 -21.13 -11.59
N THR A 199 -6.73 -20.04 -12.34
CA THR A 199 -5.94 -18.90 -11.86
C THR A 199 -6.62 -18.24 -10.66
N ILE A 200 -7.92 -18.02 -10.70
CA ILE A 200 -8.69 -17.47 -9.58
C ILE A 200 -8.50 -18.33 -8.33
N ALA A 201 -8.66 -19.65 -8.46
CA ALA A 201 -8.52 -20.57 -7.34
C ALA A 201 -7.10 -20.55 -6.75
N ASN A 202 -6.07 -20.57 -7.59
CA ASN A 202 -4.68 -20.74 -7.19
C ASN A 202 -4.00 -19.42 -6.76
N LYS A 203 -4.48 -18.25 -7.22
CA LYS A 203 -3.84 -16.96 -6.98
C LYS A 203 -4.60 -16.05 -6.01
N LYS A 204 -5.68 -16.53 -5.40
CA LYS A 204 -6.50 -15.75 -4.47
C LYS A 204 -5.69 -15.14 -3.31
N ALA A 205 -4.68 -15.83 -2.82
CA ALA A 205 -3.84 -15.35 -1.72
C ALA A 205 -2.87 -14.22 -2.09
N TYR A 206 -2.61 -14.01 -3.39
CA TYR A 206 -1.69 -12.98 -3.87
C TYR A 206 -2.36 -11.61 -4.03
N PHE A 207 -3.68 -11.57 -4.22
CA PHE A 207 -4.44 -10.36 -4.52
C PHE A 207 -5.46 -10.07 -3.41
N HIS A 208 -5.79 -8.78 -3.24
CA HIS A 208 -6.76 -8.37 -2.22
C HIS A 208 -8.18 -8.79 -2.58
N ASN A 209 -8.64 -8.46 -3.79
CA ASN A 209 -9.99 -8.75 -4.24
C ASN A 209 -10.00 -9.25 -5.69
N ILE A 210 -10.52 -10.45 -5.93
CA ILE A 210 -10.82 -10.95 -7.26
C ILE A 210 -12.34 -11.11 -7.36
N ILE A 211 -12.97 -10.31 -8.22
CA ILE A 211 -14.42 -10.28 -8.44
C ILE A 211 -14.69 -10.88 -9.80
N GLN A 212 -15.38 -12.01 -9.80
CA GLN A 212 -15.82 -12.67 -11.03
C GLN A 212 -17.11 -12.02 -11.51
N ILE A 213 -17.17 -11.70 -12.80
CA ILE A 213 -18.34 -11.13 -13.46
C ILE A 213 -18.68 -11.96 -14.68
N ASP A 214 -19.70 -12.79 -14.57
CA ASP A 214 -20.25 -13.49 -15.74
C ASP A 214 -21.15 -12.53 -16.51
N THR A 215 -20.77 -12.26 -17.75
CA THR A 215 -21.48 -11.35 -18.63
C THR A 215 -22.31 -12.06 -19.71
N THR A 216 -22.46 -13.39 -19.63
CA THR A 216 -23.15 -14.20 -20.64
C THR A 216 -24.56 -13.67 -20.90
N ASP A 217 -25.36 -13.52 -19.82
CA ASP A 217 -26.75 -13.08 -19.86
C ASP A 217 -26.98 -11.70 -19.21
N GLN A 218 -25.94 -11.06 -18.72
CA GLN A 218 -26.05 -9.75 -18.10
C GLN A 218 -26.02 -8.63 -19.14
N ASN A 219 -26.86 -7.60 -18.91
CA ASN A 219 -26.79 -6.39 -19.70
C ASN A 219 -25.63 -5.48 -19.23
N GLN A 220 -25.22 -4.58 -20.12
CA GLN A 220 -24.10 -3.66 -19.85
C GLN A 220 -24.31 -2.76 -18.64
N ASP A 221 -25.58 -2.36 -18.38
CA ASP A 221 -25.92 -1.47 -17.26
C ASP A 221 -25.71 -2.17 -15.91
N MET A 222 -26.12 -3.43 -15.77
CA MET A 222 -25.92 -4.22 -14.55
C MET A 222 -24.42 -4.45 -14.26
N VAL A 223 -23.66 -4.79 -15.30
CA VAL A 223 -22.20 -4.95 -15.18
C VAL A 223 -21.55 -3.63 -14.76
N GLY A 224 -21.92 -2.53 -15.40
CA GLY A 224 -21.45 -1.19 -15.07
C GLY A 224 -21.76 -0.80 -13.62
N GLN A 225 -22.95 -1.12 -13.13
CA GLN A 225 -23.36 -0.90 -11.75
C GLN A 225 -22.44 -1.67 -10.77
N ILE A 226 -22.26 -2.98 -10.98
CA ILE A 226 -21.45 -3.82 -10.11
C ILE A 226 -20.02 -3.26 -10.03
N VAL A 227 -19.42 -2.97 -11.17
CA VAL A 227 -18.06 -2.44 -11.25
C VAL A 227 -17.92 -1.09 -10.57
N THR A 228 -18.86 -0.15 -10.86
CA THR A 228 -18.82 1.19 -10.27
C THR A 228 -19.02 1.16 -8.75
N THR A 229 -20.02 0.41 -8.26
CA THR A 229 -20.26 0.26 -6.82
C THR A 229 -19.05 -0.32 -6.09
N LYS A 230 -18.44 -1.38 -6.64
CA LYS A 230 -17.26 -2.00 -6.05
C LYS A 230 -16.04 -1.09 -6.07
N THR A 231 -15.85 -0.33 -7.14
CA THR A 231 -14.77 0.67 -7.24
C THR A 231 -14.93 1.75 -6.18
N LEU A 232 -16.13 2.34 -6.05
CA LEU A 232 -16.41 3.38 -5.05
C LEU A 232 -16.27 2.86 -3.63
N SER A 233 -16.80 1.65 -3.32
CA SER A 233 -16.67 1.03 -2.01
C SER A 233 -15.20 0.82 -1.64
N THR A 234 -14.38 0.25 -2.54
CA THR A 234 -12.96 0.02 -2.27
C THR A 234 -12.18 1.32 -2.11
N LEU A 235 -12.50 2.34 -2.91
CA LEU A 235 -11.91 3.67 -2.76
C LEU A 235 -12.27 4.30 -1.42
N GLY A 236 -13.53 4.17 -0.98
CA GLY A 236 -13.97 4.58 0.36
C GLY A 236 -13.24 3.83 1.47
N ASP A 237 -13.09 2.51 1.35
CA ASP A 237 -12.39 1.68 2.33
C ASP A 237 -10.89 2.06 2.46
N LEU A 238 -10.24 2.40 1.36
CA LEU A 238 -8.85 2.88 1.35
C LEU A 238 -8.69 4.29 1.95
N LEU A 239 -9.71 5.14 1.81
CA LEU A 239 -9.73 6.45 2.45
C LEU A 239 -10.03 6.36 3.95
N MET A 240 -10.83 5.37 4.35
CA MET A 240 -11.11 5.04 5.75
C MET A 240 -10.00 4.13 6.30
N GLU A 241 -8.83 4.72 6.54
CA GLU A 241 -7.65 4.02 7.03
C GLU A 241 -7.95 3.26 8.33
N LYS A 242 -7.71 1.94 8.34
CA LYS A 242 -7.75 1.12 9.56
C LYS A 242 -6.35 0.95 10.09
N ILE A 243 -6.14 1.38 11.33
CA ILE A 243 -4.83 1.37 11.98
C ILE A 243 -4.77 0.35 13.11
N ALA A 244 -3.55 -0.11 13.39
CA ALA A 244 -3.29 -1.06 14.48
C ALA A 244 -3.37 -0.38 15.84
N TYR A 245 -3.96 -1.09 16.79
CA TYR A 245 -3.98 -0.73 18.21
C TYR A 245 -3.92 -1.99 19.06
N PHE A 246 -3.68 -1.80 20.35
CA PHE A 246 -3.93 -2.81 21.38
C PHE A 246 -4.58 -2.16 22.58
N LYS A 247 -5.29 -2.96 23.37
CA LYS A 247 -5.96 -2.51 24.58
C LYS A 247 -5.23 -3.09 25.80
N PRO A 248 -4.34 -2.32 26.44
CA PRO A 248 -3.64 -2.79 27.63
C PRO A 248 -4.61 -2.97 28.81
N SER A 249 -4.40 -3.99 29.62
CA SER A 249 -4.99 -4.08 30.95
C SER A 249 -4.43 -2.99 31.87
N ASP A 250 -5.08 -2.75 33.01
CA ASP A 250 -4.61 -1.73 33.97
C ASP A 250 -3.16 -2.00 34.41
N LYS A 251 -2.80 -3.27 34.69
CA LYS A 251 -1.42 -3.66 35.05
C LYS A 251 -0.41 -3.40 33.93
N GLU A 252 -0.80 -3.64 32.69
CA GLU A 252 0.06 -3.38 31.53
C GLU A 252 0.20 -1.87 31.30
N ARG A 253 -0.85 -1.10 31.53
CA ARG A 253 -0.82 0.36 31.46
C ARG A 253 0.10 0.96 32.51
N ASP A 254 0.01 0.49 33.76
CA ASP A 254 0.90 0.88 34.85
C ASP A 254 2.35 0.53 34.51
N PHE A 255 2.60 -0.66 33.98
CA PHE A 255 3.91 -1.08 33.53
C PHE A 255 4.45 -0.19 32.41
N ILE A 256 3.67 0.07 31.36
CA ILE A 256 4.06 0.93 30.24
C ILE A 256 4.33 2.37 30.72
N SER A 257 3.62 2.84 31.74
CA SER A 257 3.80 4.18 32.31
C SER A 257 4.95 4.29 33.31
N SER A 258 5.58 3.16 33.70
CA SER A 258 6.61 3.13 34.74
C SER A 258 7.97 3.65 34.27
N LYS A 259 8.26 3.62 32.97
CA LYS A 259 9.50 4.11 32.37
C LYS A 259 9.28 4.50 30.90
N ASN A 260 10.20 5.30 30.35
CA ASN A 260 10.07 5.80 28.99
C ASN A 260 10.64 4.87 27.91
N ILE A 261 11.51 3.92 28.29
CA ILE A 261 12.21 3.04 27.34
C ILE A 261 12.14 1.60 27.82
N PHE A 262 11.83 0.68 26.88
CA PHE A 262 11.77 -0.76 27.15
C PHE A 262 12.53 -1.51 26.04
N SER A 263 13.08 -2.67 26.37
CA SER A 263 13.50 -3.62 25.35
C SER A 263 12.30 -4.15 24.55
N PHE A 264 12.53 -4.67 23.35
CA PHE A 264 11.45 -5.24 22.55
C PHE A 264 10.70 -6.34 23.30
N ASP A 265 11.43 -7.27 23.93
CA ASP A 265 10.85 -8.45 24.56
C ASP A 265 10.04 -8.14 25.82
N GLU A 266 10.33 -7.06 26.55
CA GLU A 266 9.58 -6.67 27.75
C GLU A 266 8.09 -6.41 27.47
N LEU A 267 7.76 -5.96 26.24
CA LEU A 267 6.41 -5.56 25.87
C LEU A 267 5.79 -6.42 24.76
N SER A 268 6.57 -6.96 23.83
CA SER A 268 6.07 -7.62 22.63
C SER A 268 5.10 -8.75 22.91
N SER A 269 5.37 -9.56 23.93
CA SER A 269 4.50 -10.69 24.32
C SER A 269 3.14 -10.27 24.90
N LYS A 270 3.00 -9.00 25.32
CA LYS A 270 1.79 -8.43 25.91
C LYS A 270 0.91 -7.72 24.88
N ILE A 271 1.44 -7.46 23.69
CA ILE A 271 0.76 -6.72 22.62
C ILE A 271 0.05 -7.70 21.68
N LYS A 272 -1.28 -7.63 21.69
CA LYS A 272 -2.12 -8.29 20.69
C LYS A 272 -2.73 -7.21 19.80
N LEU A 273 -2.30 -7.15 18.54
CA LEU A 273 -2.79 -6.14 17.60
C LEU A 273 -4.22 -6.44 17.16
N GLU A 274 -5.02 -5.38 17.18
CA GLU A 274 -6.33 -5.29 16.57
C GLU A 274 -6.33 -4.10 15.60
N PHE A 275 -7.31 -4.04 14.69
CA PHE A 275 -7.41 -2.98 13.68
C PHE A 275 -8.82 -2.41 13.66
N ASP A 276 -8.92 -1.09 13.67
CA ASP A 276 -10.18 -0.36 13.51
C ASP A 276 -9.94 0.95 12.77
N LEU A 277 -11.02 1.61 12.37
CA LEU A 277 -10.98 2.90 11.70
C LEU A 277 -10.13 3.88 12.52
N ARG A 278 -9.23 4.58 11.84
CA ARG A 278 -8.30 5.53 12.48
C ARG A 278 -9.00 6.51 13.41
N ASN A 279 -10.15 7.05 12.99
CA ASN A 279 -10.92 7.98 13.80
C ASN A 279 -11.44 7.35 15.10
N ASN A 280 -11.87 6.08 15.08
CA ASN A 280 -12.30 5.36 16.28
C ASN A 280 -11.14 5.15 17.24
N VAL A 281 -9.99 4.75 16.72
CA VAL A 281 -8.79 4.47 17.51
C VAL A 281 -8.21 5.77 18.12
N GLU A 282 -8.08 6.83 17.31
CA GLU A 282 -7.52 8.11 17.76
C GLU A 282 -8.41 8.83 18.80
N ASN A 283 -9.73 8.58 18.80
CA ASN A 283 -10.65 9.18 19.76
C ASN A 283 -10.88 8.32 21.02
N ASN A 284 -10.23 7.17 21.16
CA ASN A 284 -10.39 6.29 22.31
C ASN A 284 -9.13 6.27 23.19
N ASP A 285 -9.21 6.85 24.38
CA ASP A 285 -8.10 6.94 25.35
C ASP A 285 -7.72 5.58 25.99
N LEU A 286 -8.54 4.55 25.79
CA LEU A 286 -8.24 3.20 26.29
C LEU A 286 -7.35 2.39 25.35
N LEU A 287 -7.09 2.90 24.17
CA LEU A 287 -6.32 2.21 23.13
C LEU A 287 -4.92 2.82 23.01
N ILE A 288 -3.93 1.97 22.77
CA ILE A 288 -2.56 2.39 22.49
C ILE A 288 -2.18 1.91 21.08
N GLN A 289 -1.59 2.81 20.31
CA GLN A 289 -1.19 2.58 18.92
C GLN A 289 0.32 2.36 18.89
N PRO A 290 0.80 1.17 18.47
CA PRO A 290 2.22 0.97 18.21
C PRO A 290 2.62 1.64 16.90
N ILE A 291 3.58 2.56 16.98
CA ILE A 291 4.07 3.35 15.85
C ILE A 291 5.51 2.91 15.54
N PRO A 292 5.76 2.11 14.52
CA PRO A 292 7.12 1.82 14.08
C PRO A 292 7.77 3.07 13.50
N ILE A 293 8.95 3.41 14.02
CA ILE A 293 9.74 4.57 13.60
C ILE A 293 11.19 4.16 13.32
N ALA A 294 11.86 4.85 12.42
CA ALA A 294 13.26 4.65 12.09
C ALA A 294 14.08 5.90 12.30
N VAL A 295 15.18 5.77 13.02
CA VAL A 295 16.26 6.75 13.09
C VAL A 295 17.30 6.36 12.06
N ILE A 296 17.60 7.23 11.10
CA ILE A 296 18.56 6.98 10.03
C ILE A 296 19.84 7.74 10.31
N THR A 297 20.95 7.03 10.44
CA THR A 297 22.24 7.59 10.85
C THR A 297 23.39 6.99 10.01
N ASN A 298 24.55 7.64 10.02
CA ASN A 298 25.77 7.04 9.49
C ASN A 298 26.31 5.98 10.45
N LYS A 299 27.25 5.15 9.99
CA LYS A 299 27.83 4.05 10.78
C LYS A 299 28.51 4.52 12.08
N GLU A 300 29.08 5.73 12.05
CA GLU A 300 29.77 6.35 13.20
C GLU A 300 28.78 7.05 14.15
N ARG A 301 27.47 7.03 13.85
CA ARG A 301 26.42 7.73 14.60
C ARG A 301 26.71 9.22 14.87
N SER A 302 27.46 9.83 13.97
CA SER A 302 27.83 11.25 14.07
C SER A 302 26.89 12.17 13.33
N LYS A 303 26.10 11.63 12.38
CA LYS A 303 25.10 12.35 11.58
C LYS A 303 23.76 11.62 11.62
N VAL A 304 22.67 12.37 11.75
CA VAL A 304 21.29 11.84 11.77
C VAL A 304 20.41 12.62 10.81
N LEU A 305 19.45 11.94 10.18
CA LEU A 305 18.44 12.57 9.34
C LEU A 305 17.49 13.40 10.20
N VAL A 306 17.28 14.65 9.82
CA VAL A 306 16.29 15.55 10.42
C VAL A 306 15.18 15.82 9.40
N ILE A 307 13.93 15.70 9.84
CA ILE A 307 12.76 16.04 9.05
C ILE A 307 11.82 16.97 9.82
N LYS A 308 10.93 17.63 9.10
CA LYS A 308 9.84 18.44 9.67
C LYS A 308 8.58 18.22 8.86
N LYS A 309 7.48 17.90 9.52
CA LYS A 309 6.17 17.70 8.86
C LYS A 309 5.54 19.05 8.48
N THR A 310 4.73 19.04 7.43
CA THR A 310 3.95 20.23 7.02
C THR A 310 2.78 20.45 7.98
N LYS A 311 2.28 21.68 8.07
CA LYS A 311 1.07 21.99 8.88
C LYS A 311 -0.18 21.24 8.39
N LYS A 312 -0.24 20.88 7.11
CA LYS A 312 -1.36 20.14 6.52
C LYS A 312 -1.36 18.67 6.88
N SER A 313 -0.18 18.08 7.11
CA SER A 313 -0.02 16.65 7.43
C SER A 313 -0.13 16.35 8.93
N THR A 314 -0.20 17.38 9.78
CA THR A 314 -0.28 17.23 11.24
C THR A 314 -1.55 17.86 11.77
N SER A 315 -2.27 17.14 12.64
CA SER A 315 -3.41 17.71 13.38
C SER A 315 -2.96 18.85 14.32
N GLU A 316 -3.87 19.73 14.71
CA GLU A 316 -3.56 20.84 15.64
C GLU A 316 -3.05 20.35 17.00
N LYS A 317 -3.43 19.14 17.40
CA LYS A 317 -3.05 18.51 18.67
C LYS A 317 -1.84 17.56 18.56
N SER A 318 -1.25 17.45 17.37
CA SER A 318 -0.09 16.56 17.16
C SER A 318 1.16 17.13 17.85
N PRO A 319 1.90 16.32 18.62
CA PRO A 319 3.17 16.73 19.22
C PRO A 319 4.26 17.02 18.17
N GLU A 320 4.14 16.46 16.97
CA GLU A 320 5.07 16.66 15.85
C GLU A 320 4.88 17.99 15.12
N ARG A 321 3.76 18.71 15.41
CA ARG A 321 3.44 19.94 14.68
C ARG A 321 4.48 21.02 14.93
N GLU A 322 5.08 21.53 13.84
CA GLU A 322 6.11 22.56 13.85
C GLU A 322 7.45 22.18 14.53
N LYS A 323 7.58 20.95 15.03
CA LYS A 323 8.78 20.41 15.65
C LYS A 323 9.72 19.75 14.63
N LEU A 324 10.99 19.62 15.01
CA LEU A 324 11.97 18.83 14.30
C LEU A 324 11.87 17.38 14.75
N LEU A 325 11.94 16.45 13.83
CA LEU A 325 11.93 15.01 14.06
C LEU A 325 13.23 14.41 13.56
N ILE A 326 13.78 13.44 14.28
CA ILE A 326 14.95 12.67 13.86
C ILE A 326 14.58 11.23 13.49
N TYR A 327 13.32 11.00 13.25
CA TYR A 327 12.78 9.72 12.83
C TYR A 327 11.76 9.89 11.70
N VAL A 328 11.54 8.82 10.95
CA VAL A 328 10.47 8.64 9.97
C VAL A 328 9.66 7.42 10.36
N GLY A 329 8.37 7.43 10.08
CA GLY A 329 7.50 6.28 10.36
C GLY A 329 6.05 6.68 10.54
N GLY A 330 5.20 5.68 10.81
CA GLY A 330 3.77 5.90 10.86
C GLY A 330 2.99 4.70 11.37
N HIS A 331 1.66 4.78 11.25
CA HIS A 331 0.75 3.77 11.74
C HIS A 331 0.84 2.47 10.93
N SER A 332 0.85 1.34 11.64
CA SER A 332 0.60 0.05 11.01
C SER A 332 -0.85 -0.02 10.56
N ARG A 333 -1.07 -0.40 9.30
CA ARG A 333 -2.39 -0.50 8.69
C ARG A 333 -2.82 -1.94 8.53
N VAL A 334 -4.11 -2.17 8.32
CA VAL A 334 -4.63 -3.53 8.10
C VAL A 334 -3.98 -4.19 6.88
N GLU A 335 -3.57 -3.43 5.86
CA GLU A 335 -2.87 -3.90 4.67
C GLU A 335 -1.47 -4.43 4.97
N ASP A 336 -0.84 -3.97 6.04
CA ASP A 336 0.46 -4.45 6.51
C ASP A 336 0.36 -5.82 7.19
N TYR A 337 -0.88 -6.26 7.55
CA TYR A 337 -1.18 -7.56 8.13
C TYR A 337 -1.45 -8.59 7.04
N THR A 338 -0.42 -9.27 6.60
CA THR A 338 -0.46 -10.27 5.53
C THR A 338 -0.28 -11.68 6.10
N GLU A 339 -0.48 -12.71 5.29
CA GLU A 339 -0.17 -14.10 5.71
C GLU A 339 1.30 -14.28 6.13
N LYS A 340 2.22 -13.46 5.63
CA LYS A 340 3.65 -13.48 6.00
C LYS A 340 3.93 -12.78 7.33
N THR A 341 3.11 -11.82 7.72
CA THR A 341 3.28 -11.01 8.94
C THR A 341 2.31 -11.41 10.06
N LYS A 342 1.36 -12.29 9.75
CA LYS A 342 0.31 -12.73 10.66
C LYS A 342 0.88 -13.29 11.96
N ASN A 343 0.39 -12.78 13.08
CA ASN A 343 0.81 -13.14 14.44
C ASN A 343 2.29 -12.82 14.79
N ASP A 344 2.99 -12.05 13.97
CA ASP A 344 4.34 -11.59 14.26
C ASP A 344 4.36 -10.05 14.31
N LEU A 345 4.33 -9.51 15.52
CA LEU A 345 4.34 -8.06 15.76
C LEU A 345 5.56 -7.38 15.13
N LEU A 346 6.74 -8.00 15.24
CA LEU A 346 7.97 -7.45 14.68
C LEU A 346 7.93 -7.42 13.15
N ALA A 347 7.41 -8.50 12.54
CA ALA A 347 7.27 -8.57 11.09
C ALA A 347 6.29 -7.52 10.56
N ILE A 348 5.13 -7.31 11.23
CA ILE A 348 4.17 -6.25 10.88
C ILE A 348 4.85 -4.88 10.96
N CYS A 349 5.51 -4.58 12.08
CA CYS A 349 6.16 -3.29 12.28
C CYS A 349 7.31 -3.05 11.27
N LYS A 350 8.10 -4.06 10.94
CA LYS A 350 9.13 -3.97 9.89
C LYS A 350 8.52 -3.73 8.51
N TYR A 351 7.41 -4.38 8.19
CA TYR A 351 6.71 -4.17 6.92
C TYR A 351 6.16 -2.75 6.83
N THR A 352 5.44 -2.30 7.85
CA THR A 352 4.97 -0.91 7.98
C THR A 352 6.12 0.08 7.78
N LEU A 353 7.22 -0.12 8.49
CA LEU A 353 8.34 0.81 8.47
C LEU A 353 9.01 0.91 7.09
N ARG A 354 9.20 -0.22 6.39
CA ARG A 354 9.69 -0.21 4.99
C ARG A 354 8.76 0.59 4.08
N ARG A 355 7.45 0.45 4.24
CA ARG A 355 6.45 1.19 3.48
C ARG A 355 6.52 2.70 3.77
N GLU A 356 6.50 3.09 5.06
CA GLU A 356 6.54 4.50 5.46
C GLU A 356 7.84 5.19 5.03
N ILE A 357 8.99 4.55 5.20
CA ILE A 357 10.29 5.09 4.75
C ILE A 357 10.28 5.31 3.23
N LYS A 358 9.76 4.36 2.47
CA LYS A 358 9.65 4.49 1.02
C LYS A 358 8.66 5.58 0.62
N GLU A 359 7.52 5.67 1.31
CA GLU A 359 6.49 6.69 1.05
C GLU A 359 6.98 8.09 1.42
N GLU A 360 7.60 8.29 2.59
CA GLU A 360 7.97 9.62 3.10
C GLU A 360 9.29 10.16 2.51
N ILE A 361 10.30 9.31 2.40
CA ILE A 361 11.67 9.75 2.02
C ILE A 361 12.25 9.02 0.81
N GLY A 362 11.51 8.08 0.19
CA GLY A 362 11.85 7.49 -1.09
C GLY A 362 13.04 6.54 -1.10
N ILE A 363 13.48 6.01 0.05
CA ILE A 363 14.59 5.05 0.14
C ILE A 363 14.13 3.66 0.55
N GLU A 364 14.95 2.66 0.24
CA GLU A 364 14.78 1.29 0.70
C GLU A 364 15.83 0.95 1.76
N VAL A 365 15.40 0.28 2.83
CA VAL A 365 16.25 -0.05 3.98
C VAL A 365 16.16 -1.53 4.35
N ALA A 366 17.29 -2.10 4.78
CA ALA A 366 17.35 -3.43 5.36
C ALA A 366 17.07 -3.35 6.87
N LEU A 367 16.08 -4.13 7.35
CA LEU A 367 15.68 -4.16 8.77
C LEU A 367 15.93 -5.51 9.45
N ASP A 368 16.57 -6.45 8.75
CA ASP A 368 16.61 -7.85 9.19
C ASP A 368 17.43 -8.07 10.48
N ASN A 369 18.50 -7.30 10.66
CA ASN A 369 19.41 -7.41 11.80
C ASN A 369 19.30 -6.24 12.80
N VAL A 370 18.15 -5.53 12.80
CA VAL A 370 17.95 -4.39 13.71
C VAL A 370 17.03 -4.81 14.83
N SER A 371 17.53 -4.72 16.07
CA SER A 371 16.72 -4.92 17.28
C SER A 371 16.12 -3.58 17.71
N PRO A 372 14.79 -3.44 17.75
CA PRO A 372 14.15 -2.20 18.13
C PRO A 372 13.99 -2.07 19.65
N ILE A 373 13.74 -0.84 20.09
CA ILE A 373 13.32 -0.52 21.46
C ILE A 373 11.95 0.15 21.45
N TRP A 374 11.20 0.02 22.56
CA TRP A 374 9.97 0.76 22.77
C TRP A 374 10.26 2.11 23.43
N ILE A 375 9.58 3.16 22.98
CA ILE A 375 9.64 4.49 23.57
C ILE A 375 8.22 4.95 23.88
N TYR A 376 7.96 5.37 25.13
CA TYR A 376 6.67 5.84 25.57
C TYR A 376 6.78 7.10 26.40
N THR A 377 6.02 8.15 26.05
CA THR A 377 6.00 9.44 26.75
C THR A 377 4.57 9.82 27.09
N PRO A 378 4.04 9.47 28.28
CA PRO A 378 2.63 9.66 28.62
C PRO A 378 2.24 11.12 28.93
N ASN A 379 3.20 12.06 28.89
CA ASN A 379 3.04 13.37 29.51
C ASN A 379 2.36 14.43 28.64
N GLN A 380 2.13 14.20 27.34
CA GLN A 380 1.49 15.18 26.44
C GLN A 380 0.21 14.63 25.78
N ASN A 381 -0.68 15.53 25.39
CA ASN A 381 -2.07 15.30 24.94
C ASN A 381 -2.36 14.02 24.17
N ASN A 382 -1.68 13.76 23.05
CA ASN A 382 -1.89 12.54 22.25
C ASN A 382 -0.78 11.49 22.47
N SER A 383 0.34 11.83 23.12
CA SER A 383 1.46 10.91 23.29
C SER A 383 1.11 9.69 24.14
N LYS A 384 0.16 9.81 25.08
CA LYS A 384 -0.34 8.69 25.89
C LYS A 384 -1.10 7.60 25.10
N LYS A 385 -1.49 7.89 23.86
CA LYS A 385 -2.15 6.93 22.97
C LYS A 385 -1.19 6.26 21.98
N HIS A 386 0.07 6.67 21.97
CA HIS A 386 1.08 6.18 21.04
C HIS A 386 2.27 5.61 21.79
N ILE A 387 2.79 4.49 21.31
CA ILE A 387 4.05 3.92 21.76
C ILE A 387 4.93 3.68 20.54
N ALA A 388 6.11 4.28 20.50
CA ALA A 388 7.01 4.09 19.38
C ALA A 388 7.77 2.76 19.48
N LEU A 389 7.87 2.03 18.35
CA LEU A 389 8.84 0.96 18.18
C LEU A 389 9.97 1.50 17.31
N CYS A 390 11.07 1.86 17.95
CA CYS A 390 12.18 2.61 17.37
C CYS A 390 13.27 1.69 16.85
N PHE A 391 13.59 1.81 15.54
CA PHE A 391 14.67 1.10 14.86
C PHE A 391 15.80 2.07 14.54
N LEU A 392 17.04 1.73 14.94
CA LEU A 392 18.22 2.50 14.57
C LEU A 392 18.85 1.90 13.29
N ILE A 393 18.81 2.66 12.19
CA ILE A 393 19.31 2.23 10.88
C ILE A 393 20.62 2.93 10.57
N GLU A 394 21.69 2.15 10.52
CA GLU A 394 23.02 2.63 10.13
C GLU A 394 23.24 2.40 8.63
N THR A 395 23.56 3.48 7.89
CA THR A 395 23.71 3.43 6.43
C THR A 395 24.80 4.39 5.95
N ASP A 396 25.16 4.29 4.67
CA ASP A 396 26.01 5.27 4.03
C ASP A 396 25.20 6.50 3.62
N VAL A 397 25.20 7.50 4.49
CA VAL A 397 24.38 8.71 4.32
C VAL A 397 24.86 9.61 3.16
N GLU A 398 26.10 9.48 2.71
CA GLU A 398 26.65 10.31 1.62
C GLU A 398 26.11 9.86 0.24
N THR A 399 25.72 8.60 0.13
CA THR A 399 25.19 8.03 -1.12
C THR A 399 23.68 8.08 -1.21
N LEU A 400 22.97 8.36 -0.10
CA LEU A 400 21.52 8.38 -0.05
C LEU A 400 20.93 9.59 -0.78
N LYS A 401 20.06 9.30 -1.74
CA LYS A 401 19.23 10.32 -2.41
C LYS A 401 17.83 10.30 -1.81
N LEU A 402 17.57 11.26 -0.94
CA LEU A 402 16.27 11.42 -0.31
C LEU A 402 15.29 12.08 -1.29
N ARG A 403 14.08 11.53 -1.35
CA ARG A 403 12.94 12.12 -2.04
C ARG A 403 11.84 12.37 -1.01
N LEU A 404 11.78 13.59 -0.50
CA LEU A 404 10.77 13.96 0.49
C LEU A 404 9.39 14.07 -0.15
N ASP A 405 8.40 13.51 0.50
CA ASP A 405 7.01 13.78 0.15
C ASP A 405 6.67 15.23 0.48
N SER A 406 6.42 16.05 -0.57
CA SER A 406 6.16 17.48 -0.41
C SER A 406 4.85 17.82 0.30
N GLU A 407 3.91 16.88 0.38
CA GLU A 407 2.65 17.08 1.10
C GLU A 407 2.79 16.76 2.58
N GLU A 408 3.65 15.83 2.96
CA GLU A 408 3.89 15.44 4.36
C GLU A 408 5.08 16.16 4.97
N LEU A 409 6.17 16.30 4.25
CA LEU A 409 7.42 16.81 4.75
C LEU A 409 7.80 18.16 4.12
N ILE A 410 8.35 19.05 4.94
CA ILE A 410 8.91 20.30 4.44
C ILE A 410 10.15 19.97 3.60
N GLN A 411 10.15 20.44 2.36
CA GLN A 411 11.23 20.23 1.40
C GLN A 411 12.54 20.86 1.86
N ASN A 412 13.65 20.24 1.48
CA ASN A 412 14.99 20.76 1.70
C ASN A 412 15.26 22.00 0.82
N LYS A 413 14.75 23.18 1.25
CA LYS A 413 14.93 24.47 0.55
C LYS A 413 15.44 25.54 1.51
N GLY A 414 16.39 26.35 1.05
CA GLY A 414 16.92 27.47 1.82
C GLY A 414 17.60 27.04 3.12
N THR A 415 17.22 27.66 4.23
CA THR A 415 17.81 27.46 5.57
C THR A 415 17.13 26.36 6.38
N THR A 416 16.13 25.65 5.82
CA THR A 416 15.42 24.60 6.56
C THR A 416 16.36 23.45 6.91
N LYS A 417 16.20 22.88 8.11
CA LYS A 417 16.90 21.68 8.55
C LYS A 417 16.23 20.38 8.05
N SER A 418 15.00 20.45 7.56
CA SER A 418 14.25 19.30 7.09
C SER A 418 14.90 18.66 5.86
N GLY A 419 14.94 17.32 5.83
CA GLY A 419 15.44 16.53 4.72
C GLY A 419 16.96 16.55 4.55
N ARG A 420 17.69 16.75 5.63
CA ARG A 420 19.17 16.78 5.64
C ARG A 420 19.72 15.94 6.78
N PHE A 421 20.93 15.43 6.57
CA PHE A 421 21.75 14.84 7.63
C PHE A 421 22.51 15.94 8.37
N HIS A 422 22.33 16.01 9.68
CA HIS A 422 22.99 16.97 10.55
C HIS A 422 23.92 16.26 11.51
N LYS A 423 25.02 16.92 11.91
CA LYS A 423 25.88 16.44 12.98
C LYS A 423 25.11 16.43 14.30
N VAL A 424 25.14 15.32 15.00
CA VAL A 424 24.41 15.13 16.26
C VAL A 424 24.82 16.15 17.33
N GLY A 425 26.14 16.43 17.44
CA GLY A 425 26.63 17.44 18.38
C GLY A 425 26.05 18.84 18.16
N ASP A 426 25.89 19.25 16.89
CA ASP A 426 25.30 20.56 16.55
C ASP A 426 23.81 20.61 16.93
N LEU A 427 23.08 19.49 16.74
CA LEU A 427 21.67 19.40 17.09
C LEU A 427 21.44 19.47 18.61
N ILE A 428 22.23 18.75 19.39
CA ILE A 428 22.12 18.74 20.85
C ILE A 428 22.41 20.13 21.42
N ASN A 429 23.40 20.82 20.90
CA ASN A 429 23.83 22.13 21.43
C ASN A 429 22.91 23.29 21.02
N ASN A 430 22.31 23.25 19.83
CA ASN A 430 21.65 24.42 19.23
C ASN A 430 20.12 24.30 19.12
N ASP A 431 19.57 23.08 19.14
CA ASP A 431 18.19 22.84 18.69
C ASP A 431 17.39 21.92 19.64
N ALA A 432 17.91 21.53 20.78
CA ALA A 432 17.26 20.59 21.70
C ALA A 432 15.81 20.96 22.03
N GLU A 433 15.53 22.26 22.25
CA GLU A 433 14.18 22.75 22.56
C GLU A 433 13.19 22.73 21.40
N ASN A 434 13.70 22.54 20.17
CA ASN A 434 12.89 22.50 18.94
C ASN A 434 12.44 21.10 18.54
N PHE A 435 12.94 20.05 19.22
CA PHE A 435 12.57 18.68 18.93
C PHE A 435 11.26 18.27 19.61
N GLU A 436 10.62 17.26 19.04
CA GLU A 436 9.51 16.54 19.62
C GLU A 436 10.05 15.55 20.66
N GLU A 437 9.25 15.19 21.68
CA GLU A 437 9.69 14.41 22.85
C GLU A 437 10.38 13.08 22.53
N TRP A 438 9.87 12.30 21.56
CA TRP A 438 10.55 11.06 21.15
C TRP A 438 11.91 11.34 20.55
N SER A 439 12.02 12.41 19.77
CA SER A 439 13.31 12.84 19.19
C SER A 439 14.31 13.26 20.25
N GLU A 440 13.86 13.92 21.32
CA GLU A 440 14.71 14.26 22.46
C GLU A 440 15.23 13.01 23.17
N LEU A 441 14.33 12.07 23.51
CA LEU A 441 14.70 10.79 24.13
C LEU A 441 15.62 9.95 23.25
N ILE A 442 15.40 9.94 21.94
CA ILE A 442 16.25 9.24 20.98
C ILE A 442 17.66 9.85 20.95
N LEU A 443 17.77 11.20 20.94
CA LEU A 443 19.06 11.89 21.01
C LEU A 443 19.79 11.56 22.32
N GLU A 444 19.09 11.53 23.42
CA GLU A 444 19.66 11.16 24.71
C GLU A 444 20.11 9.71 24.76
N THR A 445 19.29 8.79 24.26
CA THR A 445 19.50 7.34 24.35
C THR A 445 20.60 6.83 23.42
N PHE A 446 20.55 7.23 22.15
CA PHE A 446 21.45 6.68 21.12
C PHE A 446 22.68 7.54 20.84
N PHE A 447 22.66 8.82 21.25
CA PHE A 447 23.71 9.78 20.87
C PHE A 447 24.36 10.52 22.04
N GLY A 448 23.96 10.22 23.29
CA GLY A 448 24.75 10.60 24.46
C GLY A 448 24.63 12.05 24.94
N LYS A 449 23.41 12.63 24.96
CA LYS A 449 23.18 13.84 25.76
C LYS A 449 23.32 13.47 27.24
N THR A 450 23.92 14.33 28.07
CA THR A 450 24.15 14.08 29.51
C THR A 450 22.84 13.70 30.21
N ILE A 451 22.66 12.42 30.46
CA ILE A 451 21.52 11.89 31.20
C ILE A 451 21.73 12.20 32.71
N PRO A 452 20.71 12.60 33.44
CA PRO A 452 20.84 12.71 34.91
C PRO A 452 21.30 11.38 35.49
N LYS A 453 22.27 11.42 36.37
CA LYS A 453 23.09 10.30 36.89
C LYS A 453 22.39 9.06 37.48
N ASN A 454 21.10 8.92 37.38
CA ASN A 454 20.35 7.83 38.01
C ASN A 454 19.80 6.77 37.05
N LEU A 455 20.08 6.87 35.74
CA LEU A 455 19.80 5.81 34.78
C LEU A 455 20.87 5.83 33.68
N THR A 456 21.84 4.96 33.78
CA THR A 456 22.81 4.69 32.73
C THR A 456 22.15 3.86 31.64
N VAL A 457 21.45 4.54 30.71
CA VAL A 457 20.85 3.91 29.52
C VAL A 457 21.94 3.33 28.61
N PHE A 458 23.20 3.79 28.76
CA PHE A 458 24.36 3.20 28.12
C PHE A 458 24.54 1.74 28.51
N ASP A 459 24.31 1.39 29.77
CA ASP A 459 24.41 0.01 30.25
C ASP A 459 23.32 -0.86 29.62
N CYS A 460 22.09 -0.36 29.46
CA CYS A 460 21.01 -1.10 28.81
C CYS A 460 21.26 -1.32 27.30
N VAL A 461 21.83 -0.36 26.59
CA VAL A 461 22.06 -0.49 25.13
C VAL A 461 23.32 -1.31 24.85
N GLU A 462 24.36 -1.19 25.66
CA GLU A 462 25.54 -2.05 25.57
C GLU A 462 25.26 -3.48 26.08
N GLU A 463 24.50 -3.64 27.14
CA GLU A 463 24.08 -4.95 27.64
C GLU A 463 23.15 -5.67 26.65
N ILE A 464 22.24 -4.94 25.97
CA ILE A 464 21.43 -5.48 24.86
C ILE A 464 22.33 -5.87 23.66
N LYS A 465 23.36 -5.08 23.35
CA LYS A 465 24.30 -5.40 22.27
C LYS A 465 25.25 -6.56 22.59
N GLN A 466 25.59 -6.74 23.86
CA GLN A 466 26.52 -7.79 24.30
C GLN A 466 25.81 -9.08 24.69
N GLY A 467 24.48 -9.13 24.66
CA GLY A 467 23.70 -10.32 25.05
C GLY A 467 23.87 -10.69 26.53
N VAL A 468 24.28 -9.74 27.37
CA VAL A 468 24.63 -9.97 28.79
C VAL A 468 23.42 -9.86 29.72
N ILE A 469 22.30 -9.26 29.28
CA ILE A 469 21.08 -9.35 30.06
C ILE A 469 20.43 -10.70 29.79
N GLN A 470 20.79 -11.69 30.59
CA GLN A 470 19.94 -12.85 30.86
C GLN A 470 18.81 -12.38 31.77
N ILE A 471 17.59 -12.38 31.24
CA ILE A 471 16.36 -12.25 32.03
C ILE A 471 15.84 -13.63 32.30
#